data_32163311107f31f9cb22d5b064a243b4
#
_entry.id   32163311107f31f9cb22d5b064a243b4
#
_cell.length_a   1.000
_cell.length_b   1.000
_cell.length_c   1.000
_cell.angle_alpha   90.00
_cell.angle_beta   90.00
_cell.angle_gamma   90.00
#
_symmetry.space_group_name_H-M   'P 1'
#
loop_
_entity.id
_entity.type
_entity.pdbx_description
1 polymer ?
#
loop_
_entity_poly.entity_id
_entity_poly.type
_entity_poly.pdbx_seq_one_letter_code
_entity_poly.pdbx_strand_id
1 'polypeptide(L)'
;MLECKNLSCARNNKVLFKNLNFKAEPKSKILITGPNGSGKTSLIRSLSGLLPPVSGNVRYCGKDIYDDPKSYIPSMVYIGHKNACKDSLTVSENIEFWARIRNTKELITAAAYCLELQPVFNIRYGELSAGWKRRVALARLLISNANIWLIDEPFCNLDSITCELILNLISIRSEQNGIVIITGHSSTEQLCDFKTIDIRDFNRPLV
;
A
#
# COMPACT_ATOMS: atom_id res chain seq x y z
N MET A 1 1.83 -15.86 -1.99
CA MET A 1 1.04 -15.58 -3.20
C MET A 1 -0.26 -14.92 -2.79
N LEU A 2 -0.61 -13.80 -3.43
CA LEU A 2 -1.90 -13.10 -3.31
C LEU A 2 -2.65 -13.22 -4.64
N GLU A 3 -3.92 -13.60 -4.62
CA GLU A 3 -4.70 -13.87 -5.83
C GLU A 3 -6.07 -13.20 -5.75
N CYS A 4 -6.51 -12.56 -6.83
CA CYS A 4 -7.88 -12.11 -7.04
C CYS A 4 -8.57 -13.03 -8.05
N LYS A 5 -9.78 -13.47 -7.71
CA LYS A 5 -10.63 -14.29 -8.62
C LYS A 5 -11.99 -13.64 -8.80
N ASN A 6 -12.30 -13.27 -10.05
CA ASN A 6 -13.57 -12.68 -10.46
C ASN A 6 -14.02 -11.51 -9.56
N LEU A 7 -13.04 -10.73 -9.08
CA LEU A 7 -13.26 -9.68 -8.10
C LEU A 7 -14.07 -8.53 -8.71
N SER A 8 -15.17 -8.16 -8.07
CA SER A 8 -15.99 -7.02 -8.47
C SER A 8 -16.24 -6.11 -7.27
N CYS A 9 -16.14 -4.81 -7.48
CA CYS A 9 -16.38 -3.80 -6.46
C CYS A 9 -17.41 -2.77 -6.91
N ALA A 10 -18.20 -2.30 -5.96
CA ALA A 10 -19.13 -1.18 -6.15
C ALA A 10 -19.00 -0.19 -4.99
N ARG A 11 -19.36 1.06 -5.24
CA ARG A 11 -19.45 2.11 -4.24
C ARG A 11 -20.67 2.99 -4.54
N ASN A 12 -21.51 3.25 -3.53
CA ASN A 12 -22.73 4.03 -3.68
C ASN A 12 -23.61 3.53 -4.85
N ASN A 13 -23.85 2.22 -4.93
CA ASN A 13 -24.61 1.53 -5.98
C ASN A 13 -24.01 1.68 -7.41
N LYS A 14 -22.82 2.25 -7.55
CA LYS A 14 -22.11 2.32 -8.82
C LYS A 14 -21.03 1.23 -8.85
N VAL A 15 -21.10 0.35 -9.83
CA VAL A 15 -20.06 -0.64 -10.09
C VAL A 15 -18.81 0.09 -10.57
N LEU A 16 -17.67 -0.21 -9.94
CA LEU A 16 -16.36 0.38 -10.27
C LEU A 16 -15.58 -0.50 -11.25
N PHE A 17 -15.60 -1.81 -11.03
CA PHE A 17 -15.01 -2.80 -11.92
C PHE A 17 -15.64 -4.18 -11.66
N LYS A 18 -15.56 -5.07 -12.67
CA LYS A 18 -16.10 -6.43 -12.62
C LYS A 18 -15.08 -7.46 -13.09
N ASN A 19 -15.17 -8.66 -12.53
CA ASN A 19 -14.43 -9.85 -12.96
C ASN A 19 -12.92 -9.63 -13.05
N LEU A 20 -12.34 -8.83 -12.16
CA LEU A 20 -10.90 -8.60 -12.12
C LEU A 20 -10.20 -9.86 -11.61
N ASN A 21 -9.20 -10.30 -12.40
CA ASN A 21 -8.41 -11.47 -12.10
C ASN A 21 -6.93 -11.13 -12.19
N PHE A 22 -6.16 -11.42 -11.16
CA PHE A 22 -4.70 -11.42 -11.23
C PHE A 22 -4.09 -12.24 -10.10
N LYS A 23 -2.81 -12.60 -10.29
CA LYS A 23 -1.96 -13.22 -9.27
C LYS A 23 -0.72 -12.39 -9.06
N ALA A 24 -0.35 -12.24 -7.79
CA ALA A 24 0.90 -11.66 -7.34
C ALA A 24 1.71 -12.74 -6.62
N GLU A 25 2.76 -13.18 -7.27
CA GLU A 25 3.74 -14.13 -6.74
C GLU A 25 4.75 -13.38 -5.84
N PRO A 26 5.53 -14.08 -5.00
CA PRO A 26 6.70 -13.49 -4.36
C PRO A 26 7.56 -12.73 -5.38
N LYS A 27 8.13 -11.60 -4.98
CA LYS A 27 8.88 -10.65 -5.81
C LYS A 27 8.05 -9.84 -6.82
N SER A 28 6.71 -9.97 -6.83
CA SER A 28 5.88 -9.17 -7.72
C SER A 28 5.89 -7.70 -7.33
N LYS A 29 6.08 -6.84 -8.34
CA LYS A 29 5.79 -5.40 -8.30
C LYS A 29 4.63 -5.12 -9.24
N ILE A 30 3.47 -4.68 -8.72
CA ILE A 30 2.27 -4.44 -9.50
C ILE A 30 1.86 -2.98 -9.37
N LEU A 31 1.63 -2.34 -10.52
CA LEU A 31 1.08 -1.00 -10.63
C LEU A 31 -0.36 -1.08 -11.13
N ILE A 32 -1.29 -0.61 -10.30
CA ILE A 32 -2.70 -0.46 -10.69
C ILE A 32 -2.90 0.95 -11.25
N THR A 33 -3.25 1.04 -12.54
CA THR A 33 -3.48 2.31 -13.24
C THR A 33 -4.95 2.54 -13.54
N GLY A 34 -5.27 3.76 -13.94
CA GLY A 34 -6.59 4.19 -14.36
C GLY A 34 -6.91 5.64 -13.93
N PRO A 35 -7.95 6.25 -14.50
CA PRO A 35 -8.34 7.62 -14.20
C PRO A 35 -8.84 7.78 -12.75
N ASN A 36 -9.01 9.04 -12.31
CA ASN A 36 -9.62 9.32 -11.03
C ASN A 36 -11.04 8.78 -10.97
N GLY A 37 -11.42 8.16 -9.85
CA GLY A 37 -12.73 7.56 -9.66
C GLY A 37 -12.93 6.19 -10.33
N SER A 38 -11.92 5.63 -11.01
CA SER A 38 -12.02 4.31 -11.67
C SER A 38 -12.07 3.11 -10.70
N GLY A 39 -11.75 3.33 -9.42
CA GLY A 39 -11.79 2.27 -8.41
C GLY A 39 -10.43 1.78 -7.91
N LYS A 40 -9.30 2.40 -8.27
CA LYS A 40 -7.95 2.03 -7.80
C LYS A 40 -7.87 1.89 -6.27
N THR A 41 -8.29 2.95 -5.57
CA THR A 41 -8.35 2.94 -4.09
C THR A 41 -9.31 1.87 -3.56
N SER A 42 -10.43 1.62 -4.24
CA SER A 42 -11.36 0.56 -3.84
C SER A 42 -10.75 -0.82 -4.00
N LEU A 43 -10.02 -1.06 -5.10
CA LEU A 43 -9.32 -2.31 -5.32
C LEU A 43 -8.27 -2.53 -4.22
N ILE A 44 -7.39 -1.57 -3.97
CA ILE A 44 -6.34 -1.74 -2.96
C ILE A 44 -6.92 -1.90 -1.54
N ARG A 45 -8.07 -1.28 -1.25
CA ARG A 45 -8.81 -1.50 0.01
C ARG A 45 -9.47 -2.88 0.09
N SER A 46 -9.95 -3.43 -1.02
CA SER A 46 -10.41 -4.82 -1.05
C SER A 46 -9.26 -5.80 -0.84
N LEU A 47 -8.10 -5.54 -1.47
CA LEU A 47 -6.89 -6.33 -1.21
C LEU A 47 -6.43 -6.26 0.24
N SER A 48 -6.65 -5.15 0.93
CA SER A 48 -6.28 -4.98 2.34
C SER A 48 -7.31 -5.52 3.34
N GLY A 49 -8.44 -6.08 2.86
CA GLY A 49 -9.53 -6.55 3.71
C GLY A 49 -10.43 -5.44 4.28
N LEU A 50 -10.20 -4.16 3.90
CA LEU A 50 -10.97 -3.01 4.40
C LEU A 50 -12.27 -2.76 3.65
N LEU A 51 -12.43 -3.35 2.46
CA LEU A 51 -13.63 -3.19 1.62
C LEU A 51 -14.03 -4.55 1.04
N PRO A 52 -15.07 -5.20 1.57
CA PRO A 52 -15.56 -6.44 1.01
C PRO A 52 -15.95 -6.27 -0.47
N PRO A 53 -15.61 -7.23 -1.34
CA PRO A 53 -16.03 -7.20 -2.74
C PRO A 53 -17.54 -7.49 -2.85
N VAL A 54 -18.15 -7.06 -3.96
CA VAL A 54 -19.54 -7.41 -4.29
C VAL A 54 -19.64 -8.86 -4.78
N SER A 55 -18.61 -9.32 -5.49
CA SER A 55 -18.48 -10.72 -5.93
C SER A 55 -17.01 -11.07 -6.12
N GLY A 56 -16.74 -12.36 -6.24
CA GLY A 56 -15.38 -12.88 -6.30
C GLY A 56 -14.70 -12.89 -4.92
N ASN A 57 -13.41 -13.19 -4.93
CA ASN A 57 -12.64 -13.29 -3.69
C ASN A 57 -11.19 -12.82 -3.85
N VAL A 58 -10.58 -12.53 -2.70
CA VAL A 58 -9.14 -12.27 -2.57
C VAL A 58 -8.58 -13.39 -1.71
N ARG A 59 -7.57 -14.10 -2.22
CA ARG A 59 -6.94 -15.23 -1.53
C ARG A 59 -5.48 -14.96 -1.22
N TYR A 60 -5.09 -15.25 0.01
CA TYR A 60 -3.69 -15.28 0.44
C TYR A 60 -3.30 -16.72 0.78
N CYS A 61 -2.27 -17.24 0.10
CA CYS A 61 -1.82 -18.63 0.27
C CYS A 61 -2.97 -19.65 0.16
N GLY A 62 -3.91 -19.41 -0.79
CA GLY A 62 -5.05 -20.29 -1.06
C GLY A 62 -6.28 -20.07 -0.20
N LYS A 63 -6.21 -19.33 0.91
CA LYS A 63 -7.33 -19.02 1.80
C LYS A 63 -7.92 -17.66 1.48
N ASP A 64 -9.25 -17.53 1.57
CA ASP A 64 -9.92 -16.24 1.46
C ASP A 64 -9.52 -15.34 2.64
N ILE A 65 -9.15 -14.08 2.34
CA ILE A 65 -8.70 -13.14 3.38
C ILE A 65 -9.83 -12.67 4.31
N TYR A 66 -11.07 -12.81 3.89
CA TYR A 66 -12.25 -12.46 4.69
C TYR A 66 -12.68 -13.60 5.61
N ASP A 67 -12.35 -14.85 5.26
CA ASP A 67 -12.61 -16.02 6.10
C ASP A 67 -11.51 -16.22 7.15
N ASP A 68 -10.25 -15.87 6.83
CA ASP A 68 -9.11 -16.01 7.73
C ASP A 68 -8.28 -14.70 7.83
N PRO A 69 -8.88 -13.60 8.34
CA PRO A 69 -8.18 -12.33 8.45
C PRO A 69 -7.00 -12.36 9.44
N LYS A 70 -7.02 -13.28 10.40
CA LYS A 70 -5.96 -13.41 11.42
C LYS A 70 -4.62 -13.86 10.83
N SER A 71 -4.62 -14.67 9.78
CA SER A 71 -3.40 -15.09 9.08
C SER A 71 -2.94 -14.03 8.08
N TYR A 72 -3.85 -13.25 7.51
CA TYR A 72 -3.56 -12.28 6.46
C TYR A 72 -3.08 -10.92 6.99
N ILE A 73 -3.80 -10.34 7.97
CA ILE A 73 -3.51 -8.98 8.48
C ILE A 73 -2.06 -8.80 8.96
N PRO A 74 -1.44 -9.75 9.68
CA PRO A 74 -0.03 -9.63 10.05
C PRO A 74 0.92 -9.62 8.84
N SER A 75 0.55 -10.31 7.76
CA SER A 75 1.37 -10.47 6.55
C SER A 75 1.36 -9.26 5.63
N MET A 76 0.46 -8.29 5.84
CA MET A 76 0.33 -7.13 4.98
C MET A 76 0.43 -5.81 5.73
N VAL A 77 0.80 -4.75 5.02
CA VAL A 77 0.68 -3.36 5.45
C VAL A 77 -0.01 -2.56 4.36
N TYR A 78 -0.96 -1.72 4.77
CA TYR A 78 -1.66 -0.79 3.88
C TYR A 78 -1.32 0.65 4.23
N ILE A 79 -0.84 1.40 3.24
CA ILE A 79 -0.65 2.85 3.31
C ILE A 79 -1.63 3.50 2.34
N GLY A 80 -2.68 4.09 2.89
CA GLY A 80 -3.70 4.80 2.11
C GLY A 80 -3.31 6.24 1.78
N HIS A 81 -4.23 6.94 1.15
CA HIS A 81 -4.09 8.37 0.87
C HIS A 81 -3.96 9.19 2.16
N LYS A 82 -4.70 8.83 3.22
CA LYS A 82 -4.49 9.38 4.57
C LYS A 82 -3.35 8.66 5.25
N ASN A 83 -2.42 9.42 5.80
CA ASN A 83 -1.18 8.88 6.40
C ASN A 83 -1.39 8.09 7.70
N ALA A 84 -2.58 8.18 8.33
CA ALA A 84 -2.91 7.50 9.59
C ALA A 84 -1.92 7.79 10.73
N CYS A 85 -1.50 9.05 10.81
CA CYS A 85 -0.68 9.62 11.89
C CYS A 85 -1.52 10.66 12.65
N LYS A 86 -1.18 10.90 13.90
CA LYS A 86 -1.83 11.90 14.77
C LYS A 86 -1.02 13.19 14.78
N ASP A 87 -1.66 14.33 14.47
CA ASP A 87 -1.02 15.63 14.41
C ASP A 87 -0.42 16.09 15.75
N SER A 88 -1.05 15.72 16.87
CA SER A 88 -0.63 16.08 18.22
C SER A 88 0.59 15.30 18.73
N LEU A 89 0.93 14.18 18.11
CA LEU A 89 2.07 13.35 18.50
C LEU A 89 3.32 13.76 17.70
N THR A 90 4.49 13.56 18.28
CA THR A 90 5.77 13.68 17.59
C THR A 90 5.92 12.59 16.52
N VAL A 91 6.92 12.72 15.66
CA VAL A 91 7.28 11.69 14.68
C VAL A 91 7.62 10.38 15.39
N SER A 92 8.46 10.44 16.42
CA SER A 92 8.84 9.27 17.20
C SER A 92 7.65 8.56 17.83
N GLU A 93 6.73 9.31 18.45
CA GLU A 93 5.53 8.75 19.06
C GLU A 93 4.58 8.11 18.06
N ASN A 94 4.43 8.71 16.86
CA ASN A 94 3.65 8.11 15.78
C ASN A 94 4.26 6.78 15.30
N ILE A 95 5.58 6.71 15.12
CA ILE A 95 6.26 5.49 14.71
C ILE A 95 6.18 4.44 15.83
N GLU A 96 6.42 4.85 17.08
CA GLU A 96 6.34 3.94 18.22
C GLU A 96 4.94 3.35 18.39
N PHE A 97 3.88 4.13 18.18
CA PHE A 97 2.51 3.64 18.23
C PHE A 97 2.31 2.43 17.29
N TRP A 98 2.76 2.54 16.04
CA TRP A 98 2.62 1.45 15.08
C TRP A 98 3.56 0.28 15.37
N ALA A 99 4.77 0.55 15.85
CA ALA A 99 5.74 -0.47 16.24
C ALA A 99 5.24 -1.29 17.44
N ARG A 100 4.53 -0.67 18.40
CA ARG A 100 3.88 -1.38 19.51
C ARG A 100 2.78 -2.31 19.02
N ILE A 101 1.93 -1.88 18.09
CA ILE A 101 0.88 -2.72 17.51
C ILE A 101 1.46 -3.96 16.81
N ARG A 102 2.64 -3.81 16.18
CA ARG A 102 3.32 -4.88 15.44
C ARG A 102 4.32 -5.66 16.30
N ASN A 103 4.57 -5.24 17.53
CA ASN A 103 5.60 -5.79 18.41
C ASN A 103 7.00 -5.79 17.78
N THR A 104 7.38 -4.66 17.19
CA THR A 104 8.61 -4.46 16.39
C THR A 104 9.35 -3.18 16.78
N LYS A 105 9.40 -2.87 18.07
CA LYS A 105 10.05 -1.64 18.57
C LYS A 105 11.53 -1.55 18.19
N GLU A 106 12.20 -2.67 18.06
CA GLU A 106 13.59 -2.79 17.64
C GLU A 106 13.83 -2.25 16.23
N LEU A 107 12.80 -2.15 15.40
CA LEU A 107 12.91 -1.64 14.03
C LEU A 107 12.79 -0.12 13.92
N ILE A 108 12.40 0.59 15.00
CA ILE A 108 12.14 2.04 14.97
C ILE A 108 13.36 2.83 14.51
N THR A 109 14.53 2.56 15.10
CA THR A 109 15.78 3.28 14.79
C THR A 109 16.20 3.07 13.35
N ALA A 110 16.14 1.82 12.87
CA ALA A 110 16.48 1.50 11.48
C ALA A 110 15.50 2.15 10.49
N ALA A 111 14.19 2.11 10.78
CA ALA A 111 13.18 2.73 9.95
C ALA A 111 13.35 4.27 9.89
N ALA A 112 13.61 4.91 11.03
CA ALA A 112 13.88 6.34 11.10
C ALA A 112 15.13 6.74 10.30
N TYR A 113 16.18 5.92 10.37
CA TYR A 113 17.41 6.14 9.60
C TYR A 113 17.17 5.99 8.09
N CYS A 114 16.55 4.89 7.65
CA CYS A 114 16.26 4.63 6.24
C CYS A 114 15.38 5.70 5.57
N LEU A 115 14.54 6.38 6.36
CA LEU A 115 13.64 7.43 5.89
C LEU A 115 14.13 8.84 6.22
N GLU A 116 15.38 8.96 6.72
CA GLU A 116 16.03 10.21 7.09
C GLU A 116 15.17 11.08 8.04
N LEU A 117 14.48 10.44 9.01
CA LEU A 117 13.56 11.12 9.92
C LEU A 117 14.23 11.76 11.13
N GLN A 118 15.55 11.58 11.33
CA GLN A 118 16.28 12.08 12.50
C GLN A 118 16.10 13.59 12.74
N PRO A 119 16.17 14.47 11.72
CA PRO A 119 16.03 15.92 11.93
C PRO A 119 14.67 16.33 12.49
N VAL A 120 13.63 15.53 12.22
CA VAL A 120 12.24 15.82 12.60
C VAL A 120 11.68 14.92 13.68
N PHE A 121 12.51 14.02 14.24
CA PHE A 121 12.06 12.91 15.08
C PHE A 121 11.27 13.35 16.30
N ASN A 122 11.64 14.51 16.89
CA ASN A 122 10.99 15.09 18.07
C ASN A 122 9.99 16.22 17.72
N ILE A 123 9.79 16.50 16.42
CA ILE A 123 8.83 17.51 15.97
C ILE A 123 7.42 16.90 15.93
N ARG A 124 6.41 17.68 16.24
CA ARG A 124 5.01 17.27 16.11
C ARG A 124 4.66 17.01 14.65
N TYR A 125 3.99 15.90 14.41
CA TYR A 125 3.60 15.51 13.04
C TYR A 125 2.77 16.62 12.34
N GLY A 126 1.89 17.31 13.08
CA GLY A 126 1.08 18.40 12.55
C GLY A 126 1.89 19.55 11.94
N GLU A 127 3.10 19.79 12.44
CA GLU A 127 3.99 20.91 12.03
C GLU A 127 4.82 20.59 10.78
N LEU A 128 4.78 19.33 10.31
CA LEU A 128 5.60 18.88 9.20
C LEU A 128 5.02 19.28 7.84
N SER A 129 5.91 19.45 6.85
CA SER A 129 5.51 19.56 5.45
C SER A 129 4.86 18.24 4.95
N ALA A 130 4.14 18.31 3.82
CA ALA A 130 3.47 17.13 3.24
C ALA A 130 4.46 15.98 2.92
N GLY A 131 5.67 16.32 2.42
CA GLY A 131 6.73 15.35 2.15
C GLY A 131 7.19 14.62 3.42
N TRP A 132 7.48 15.36 4.49
CA TRP A 132 7.84 14.77 5.77
C TRP A 132 6.70 13.92 6.34
N LYS A 133 5.46 14.40 6.27
CA LYS A 133 4.28 13.64 6.68
C LYS A 133 4.17 12.31 5.95
N ARG A 134 4.49 12.30 4.65
CA ARG A 134 4.46 11.06 3.86
C ARG A 134 5.59 10.11 4.24
N ARG A 135 6.81 10.62 4.44
CA ARG A 135 7.95 9.81 4.92
C ARG A 135 7.62 9.14 6.26
N VAL A 136 7.02 9.86 7.22
CA VAL A 136 6.59 9.29 8.51
C VAL A 136 5.56 8.17 8.31
N ALA A 137 4.59 8.35 7.42
CA ALA A 137 3.61 7.29 7.13
C ALA A 137 4.25 6.04 6.53
N LEU A 138 5.29 6.21 5.70
CA LEU A 138 6.04 5.13 5.07
C LEU A 138 6.92 4.35 6.06
N ALA A 139 7.25 4.92 7.23
CA ALA A 139 7.93 4.18 8.29
C ALA A 139 7.17 2.90 8.69
N ARG A 140 5.85 2.89 8.54
CA ARG A 140 5.01 1.72 8.78
C ARG A 140 5.34 0.53 7.88
N LEU A 141 5.85 0.77 6.67
CA LEU A 141 6.31 -0.29 5.77
C LEU A 141 7.48 -1.05 6.40
N LEU A 142 8.44 -0.31 6.94
CA LEU A 142 9.67 -0.88 7.50
C LEU A 142 9.43 -1.54 8.86
N ILE A 143 8.65 -0.90 9.73
CA ILE A 143 8.36 -1.46 11.06
C ILE A 143 7.32 -2.58 11.04
N SER A 144 6.58 -2.78 9.95
CA SER A 144 5.53 -3.81 9.92
C SER A 144 6.06 -5.22 9.76
N ASN A 145 7.28 -5.40 9.27
CA ASN A 145 7.85 -6.68 8.85
C ASN A 145 6.91 -7.49 7.91
N ALA A 146 6.01 -6.80 7.20
CA ALA A 146 4.99 -7.41 6.36
C ALA A 146 5.55 -7.82 4.99
N ASN A 147 5.13 -8.98 4.49
CA ASN A 147 5.54 -9.46 3.18
C ASN A 147 4.77 -8.81 2.03
N ILE A 148 3.59 -8.24 2.30
CA ILE A 148 2.72 -7.61 1.31
C ILE A 148 2.60 -6.12 1.62
N TRP A 149 3.02 -5.30 0.69
CA TRP A 149 2.88 -3.84 0.75
C TRP A 149 1.79 -3.39 -0.21
N LEU A 150 0.77 -2.73 0.31
CA LEU A 150 -0.34 -2.15 -0.44
C LEU A 150 -0.28 -0.64 -0.25
N ILE A 151 0.04 0.12 -1.29
CA ILE A 151 0.31 1.56 -1.17
C ILE A 151 -0.54 2.34 -2.16
N ASP A 152 -1.40 3.19 -1.64
CA ASP A 152 -2.27 4.05 -2.45
C ASP A 152 -1.55 5.35 -2.80
N GLU A 153 -1.27 5.55 -4.10
CA GLU A 153 -0.60 6.72 -4.67
C GLU A 153 0.69 7.13 -3.91
N PRO A 154 1.72 6.25 -3.86
CA PRO A 154 2.92 6.49 -3.05
C PRO A 154 3.71 7.75 -3.43
N PHE A 155 3.65 8.21 -4.68
CA PHE A 155 4.48 9.28 -5.23
C PHE A 155 3.77 10.62 -5.34
N CYS A 156 2.50 10.72 -4.91
CA CYS A 156 1.72 11.94 -5.05
C CYS A 156 2.28 13.09 -4.19
N ASN A 157 2.53 14.26 -4.81
CA ASN A 157 3.02 15.47 -4.16
C ASN A 157 4.36 15.33 -3.41
N LEU A 158 5.26 14.47 -3.93
CA LEU A 158 6.59 14.28 -3.37
C LEU A 158 7.67 14.85 -4.31
N ASP A 159 8.79 15.24 -3.70
CA ASP A 159 10.02 15.56 -4.43
C ASP A 159 10.68 14.30 -5.01
N SER A 160 11.57 14.49 -5.98
CA SER A 160 12.28 13.41 -6.66
C SER A 160 13.12 12.54 -5.72
N ILE A 161 13.74 13.15 -4.71
CA ILE A 161 14.58 12.45 -3.73
C ILE A 161 13.73 11.47 -2.92
N THR A 162 12.57 11.93 -2.44
CA THR A 162 11.63 11.06 -1.70
C THR A 162 11.06 9.96 -2.60
N CYS A 163 10.77 10.26 -3.87
CA CYS A 163 10.31 9.24 -4.82
C CYS A 163 11.36 8.14 -5.04
N GLU A 164 12.62 8.51 -5.22
CA GLU A 164 13.72 7.58 -5.39
C GLU A 164 13.93 6.70 -4.16
N LEU A 165 13.88 7.29 -2.97
CA LEU A 165 13.94 6.56 -1.71
C LEU A 165 12.82 5.50 -1.61
N ILE A 166 11.59 5.84 -1.99
CA ILE A 166 10.45 4.90 -1.99
C ILE A 166 10.68 3.77 -2.99
N LEU A 167 11.17 4.08 -4.20
CA LEU A 167 11.46 3.08 -5.22
C LEU A 167 12.52 2.09 -4.76
N ASN A 168 13.59 2.58 -4.11
CA ASN A 168 14.63 1.74 -3.54
C ASN A 168 14.06 0.81 -2.46
N LEU A 169 13.21 1.30 -1.56
CA LEU A 169 12.55 0.47 -0.54
C LEU A 169 11.65 -0.60 -1.16
N ILE A 170 10.91 -0.26 -2.21
CA ILE A 170 10.06 -1.21 -2.95
C ILE A 170 10.92 -2.31 -3.60
N SER A 171 12.03 -1.94 -4.22
CA SER A 171 12.96 -2.90 -4.85
C SER A 171 13.55 -3.86 -3.81
N ILE A 172 14.07 -3.35 -2.71
CA ILE A 172 14.60 -4.17 -1.60
C ILE A 172 13.51 -5.12 -1.08
N ARG A 173 12.28 -4.63 -0.85
CA ARG A 173 11.18 -5.49 -0.38
C ARG A 173 10.84 -6.60 -1.36
N SER A 174 10.79 -6.28 -2.65
CA SER A 174 10.54 -7.26 -3.71
C SER A 174 11.63 -8.34 -3.74
N GLU A 175 12.90 -7.97 -3.70
CA GLU A 175 14.04 -8.90 -3.70
C GLU A 175 14.00 -9.86 -2.50
N GLN A 176 13.49 -9.41 -1.36
CA GLN A 176 13.26 -10.21 -0.15
C GLN A 176 11.99 -11.11 -0.22
N ASN A 177 11.54 -11.49 -1.42
CA ASN A 177 10.32 -12.26 -1.67
C ASN A 177 9.02 -11.53 -1.25
N GLY A 178 9.04 -10.22 -1.11
CA GLY A 178 7.85 -9.42 -0.86
C GLY A 178 6.97 -9.29 -2.10
N ILE A 179 5.71 -8.90 -1.87
CA ILE A 179 4.75 -8.51 -2.89
C ILE A 179 4.45 -7.03 -2.68
N VAL A 180 4.63 -6.22 -3.72
CA VAL A 180 4.32 -4.79 -3.65
C VAL A 180 3.28 -4.44 -4.70
N ILE A 181 2.16 -3.88 -4.24
CA ILE A 181 1.07 -3.41 -5.11
C ILE A 181 0.86 -1.92 -4.81
N ILE A 182 1.00 -1.10 -5.83
CA ILE A 182 0.81 0.34 -5.74
C ILE A 182 -0.29 0.81 -6.69
N THR A 183 -0.91 1.94 -6.40
CA THR A 183 -1.78 2.64 -7.35
C THR A 183 -1.08 3.88 -7.89
N GLY A 184 -1.41 4.25 -9.13
CA GLY A 184 -0.84 5.44 -9.77
C GLY A 184 -1.62 5.83 -11.03
N HIS A 185 -1.21 6.96 -11.65
CA HIS A 185 -1.90 7.48 -12.84
C HIS A 185 -1.32 6.99 -14.16
N SER A 186 -0.03 6.72 -14.23
CA SER A 186 0.67 6.22 -15.42
C SER A 186 1.94 5.49 -15.01
N SER A 187 2.42 4.62 -15.89
CA SER A 187 3.77 4.08 -15.82
C SER A 187 4.75 5.19 -16.21
N THR A 188 5.58 5.61 -15.28
CA THR A 188 6.78 6.42 -15.57
C THR A 188 7.93 5.48 -15.91
N GLU A 189 9.00 5.99 -16.55
CA GLU A 189 10.21 5.19 -16.80
C GLU A 189 10.74 4.50 -15.54
N GLN A 190 10.57 5.13 -14.39
CA GLN A 190 10.97 4.59 -13.08
C GLN A 190 10.15 3.37 -12.61
N LEU A 191 9.02 3.07 -13.26
CA LEU A 191 8.11 1.95 -12.96
C LEU A 191 8.07 0.91 -14.08
N CYS A 192 9.06 0.91 -14.99
CA CYS A 192 9.10 0.01 -16.14
C CYS A 192 9.15 -1.48 -15.76
N ASP A 193 9.64 -1.81 -14.58
CA ASP A 193 9.72 -3.16 -14.04
C ASP A 193 8.47 -3.61 -13.25
N PHE A 194 7.44 -2.76 -13.18
CA PHE A 194 6.16 -3.11 -12.60
C PHE A 194 5.24 -3.76 -13.64
N LYS A 195 4.61 -4.86 -13.25
CA LYS A 195 3.48 -5.39 -14.00
C LYS A 195 2.30 -4.42 -13.86
N THR A 196 1.86 -3.84 -14.97
CA THR A 196 0.74 -2.88 -14.97
C THR A 196 -0.60 -3.60 -15.13
N ILE A 197 -1.58 -3.20 -14.32
CA ILE A 197 -2.99 -3.60 -14.43
C ILE A 197 -3.81 -2.32 -14.62
N ASP A 198 -4.40 -2.14 -15.79
CA ASP A 198 -5.31 -1.03 -16.02
C ASP A 198 -6.74 -1.41 -15.59
N ILE A 199 -7.26 -0.69 -14.60
CA ILE A 199 -8.59 -1.01 -14.06
C ILE A 199 -9.71 -0.77 -15.08
N ARG A 200 -9.46 0.03 -16.16
CA ARG A 200 -10.42 0.25 -17.25
C ARG A 200 -10.75 -1.02 -18.02
N ASP A 201 -9.83 -1.97 -18.10
CA ASP A 201 -10.05 -3.25 -18.80
C ASP A 201 -11.15 -4.08 -18.14
N PHE A 202 -11.48 -3.77 -16.87
CA PHE A 202 -12.49 -4.44 -16.07
C PHE A 202 -13.76 -3.59 -15.85
N ASN A 203 -13.84 -2.42 -16.49
CA ASN A 203 -14.96 -1.48 -16.38
C ASN A 203 -15.90 -1.51 -17.60
N ARG A 204 -15.63 -2.36 -18.59
CA ARG A 204 -16.46 -2.42 -19.82
C ARG A 204 -17.86 -2.91 -19.47
N PRO A 205 -18.94 -2.20 -19.88
CA PRO A 205 -20.27 -2.80 -19.89
C PRO A 205 -20.19 -4.08 -20.71
N LEU A 206 -20.84 -5.15 -20.24
CA LEU A 206 -21.09 -6.32 -21.08
C LEU A 206 -21.93 -5.83 -22.25
N VAL A 207 -21.35 -5.85 -23.45
CA VAL A 207 -22.05 -5.62 -24.72
C VAL A 207 -23.07 -6.72 -24.91
#